data_f9ccae9b3db73bde74b6102e887a47be
#
_entry.id   f9ccae9b3db73bde74b6102e887a47be
#
_cell.length_a   1.000
_cell.length_b   1.000
_cell.length_c   1.000
_cell.angle_alpha   90.00
_cell.angle_beta   90.00
_cell.angle_gamma   90.00
#
_symmetry.space_group_name_H-M   'P 1'
#
loop_
_entity.id
_entity.type
_entity.pdbx_description
1 polymer ?
#
loop_
_entity_poly.entity_id
_entity_poly.type
_entity_poly.pdbx_seq_one_letter_code
_entity_poly.pdbx_strand_id
1 'polypeptide(L)'
;DIGEFTQPANTIITNIKIFCATAPVIGTGDIGYEVGTSSSGAQIVAAVTDQILDGGTTVVVGNVTLPSLVTTTESTTTAPVSAQYASAERTIYCNITNTVDATTAGSFTFIIEYVQIA
;
A
#
# COMPACT_ATOMS: atom_id res chain seq x y z
N ASP A 1 0.78 9.05 -6.50
CA ASP A 1 -0.28 8.20 -5.92
C ASP A 1 -1.19 7.71 -7.00
N ILE A 2 -1.55 6.44 -6.96
CA ILE A 2 -2.45 5.87 -7.96
C ILE A 2 -3.89 5.82 -7.47
N GLY A 3 -4.12 6.00 -6.20
CA GLY A 3 -5.47 6.00 -5.68
C GLY A 3 -5.56 6.51 -4.26
N GLU A 4 -6.77 6.80 -3.87
CA GLU A 4 -7.09 7.29 -2.54
C GLU A 4 -8.26 6.50 -2.00
N PHE A 5 -8.25 6.28 -0.72
CA PHE A 5 -9.33 5.63 -0.01
C PHE A 5 -9.72 6.49 1.18
N THR A 6 -11.01 6.72 1.34
CA THR A 6 -11.49 7.44 2.52
C THR A 6 -11.76 6.44 3.63
N GLN A 7 -10.91 6.47 4.64
CA GLN A 7 -11.11 5.63 5.81
C GLN A 7 -12.11 6.30 6.75
N PRO A 8 -13.24 5.64 7.05
CA PRO A 8 -14.23 6.25 7.94
C PRO A 8 -13.70 6.39 9.37
N ALA A 9 -14.32 7.29 10.10
CA ALA A 9 -14.01 7.47 11.52
C ALA A 9 -14.27 6.18 12.30
N ASN A 10 -13.49 5.97 13.33
CA ASN A 10 -13.60 4.83 14.22
C ASN A 10 -13.49 3.48 13.51
N THR A 11 -12.54 3.39 12.60
CA THR A 11 -12.26 2.15 11.89
C THR A 11 -10.79 1.77 12.03
N ILE A 12 -10.52 0.48 11.89
CA ILE A 12 -9.16 -0.05 11.84
C ILE A 12 -8.99 -0.78 10.52
N ILE A 13 -7.94 -0.44 9.78
CA ILE A 13 -7.55 -1.19 8.59
C ILE A 13 -6.96 -2.52 9.06
N THR A 14 -7.51 -3.61 8.56
CA THR A 14 -7.09 -4.95 8.96
C THR A 14 -6.26 -5.66 7.91
N ASN A 15 -6.38 -5.27 6.65
CA ASN A 15 -5.65 -5.94 5.59
C ASN A 15 -5.61 -5.05 4.35
N ILE A 16 -4.54 -5.19 3.58
CA ILE A 16 -4.40 -4.54 2.28
C ILE A 16 -3.88 -5.57 1.30
N LYS A 17 -4.50 -5.63 0.13
CA LYS A 17 -4.05 -6.48 -0.98
C LYS A 17 -3.86 -5.61 -2.21
N ILE A 18 -2.90 -5.97 -3.03
CA ILE A 18 -2.66 -5.26 -4.29
C ILE A 18 -2.84 -6.27 -5.42
N PHE A 19 -3.82 -6.02 -6.25
CA PHE A 19 -4.17 -6.90 -7.36
C PHE A 19 -3.66 -6.30 -8.67
N CYS A 20 -2.98 -7.12 -9.47
CA CYS A 20 -2.51 -6.70 -10.78
C CYS A 20 -3.63 -6.89 -11.81
N ALA A 21 -4.21 -5.79 -12.24
CA ALA A 21 -5.31 -5.82 -13.21
C ALA A 21 -4.80 -5.80 -14.65
N THR A 22 -3.69 -5.09 -14.90
CA THR A 22 -3.03 -5.08 -16.19
C THR A 22 -1.54 -5.22 -15.94
N ALA A 23 -0.92 -6.18 -16.62
CA ALA A 23 0.49 -6.44 -16.43
C ALA A 23 1.33 -5.26 -16.94
N PRO A 24 2.31 -4.80 -16.17
CA PRO A 24 3.25 -3.80 -16.65
C PRO A 24 4.26 -4.44 -17.62
N VAL A 25 4.85 -3.61 -18.46
CA VAL A 25 5.96 -4.01 -19.32
C VAL A 25 7.17 -3.20 -18.90
N ILE A 26 8.09 -3.86 -18.23
CA ILE A 26 9.31 -3.26 -17.70
C ILE A 26 10.48 -4.10 -18.15
N GLY A 27 11.54 -3.48 -18.64
CA GLY A 27 12.74 -4.20 -19.06
C GLY A 27 13.49 -4.76 -17.86
N THR A 28 14.10 -3.86 -17.10
CA THR A 28 14.78 -4.20 -15.86
C THR A 28 14.32 -3.19 -14.80
N GLY A 29 14.17 -3.63 -13.60
CA GLY A 29 13.80 -2.75 -12.52
C GLY A 29 12.78 -3.38 -11.61
N ASP A 30 12.32 -2.58 -10.66
CA ASP A 30 11.52 -3.06 -9.56
C ASP A 30 10.21 -2.31 -9.49
N ILE A 31 9.18 -2.99 -9.03
CA ILE A 31 7.91 -2.38 -8.70
C ILE A 31 7.62 -2.64 -7.24
N GLY A 32 7.34 -1.60 -6.52
CA GLY A 32 6.99 -1.66 -5.11
C GLY A 32 5.73 -0.87 -4.81
N TYR A 33 5.56 -0.55 -3.54
CA TYR A 33 4.36 0.13 -3.08
C TYR A 33 4.62 0.86 -1.77
N GLU A 34 3.72 1.75 -1.47
CA GLU A 34 3.64 2.40 -0.16
C GLU A 34 2.21 2.85 0.07
N VAL A 35 1.80 2.88 1.31
CA VAL A 35 0.47 3.34 1.69
C VAL A 35 0.59 4.22 2.91
N GLY A 36 0.02 5.39 2.86
CA GLY A 36 0.17 6.35 3.94
C GLY A 36 -1.00 7.29 4.12
N THR A 37 -0.85 8.15 5.09
CA THR A 37 -1.84 9.16 5.43
C THR A 37 -1.55 10.51 4.77
N SER A 38 -0.51 10.57 3.99
CA SER A 38 -0.18 11.73 3.17
C SER A 38 0.29 11.25 1.81
N SER A 39 0.28 12.14 0.83
CA SER A 39 0.74 11.79 -0.51
C SER A 39 2.17 11.25 -0.46
N SER A 40 2.40 10.13 -1.10
CA SER A 40 3.69 9.41 -1.08
C SER A 40 4.13 9.05 0.33
N GLY A 41 3.22 8.92 1.26
CA GLY A 41 3.54 8.51 2.61
C GLY A 41 3.57 6.99 2.77
N ALA A 42 4.15 6.55 3.86
CA ALA A 42 4.33 5.13 4.15
C ALA A 42 3.96 4.80 5.60
N GLN A 43 2.98 5.49 6.15
CA GLN A 43 2.60 5.32 7.55
C GLN A 43 1.80 4.05 7.80
N ILE A 44 1.09 3.57 6.78
CA ILE A 44 0.22 2.38 6.89
C ILE A 44 0.96 1.14 6.40
N VAL A 45 1.65 1.26 5.28
CA VAL A 45 2.51 0.21 4.74
C VAL A 45 3.85 0.85 4.43
N ALA A 46 4.91 0.32 5.01
CA ALA A 46 6.25 0.84 4.78
C ALA A 46 6.60 0.71 3.29
N ALA A 47 7.31 1.70 2.80
CA ALA A 47 7.73 1.71 1.41
C ALA A 47 8.64 0.52 1.12
N VAL A 48 8.32 -0.20 0.07
CA VAL A 48 9.17 -1.27 -0.47
C VAL A 48 9.29 -1.04 -1.97
N THR A 49 10.42 -1.45 -2.53
CA THR A 49 10.73 -1.12 -3.92
C THR A 49 10.63 -2.32 -4.85
N ASP A 50 10.60 -3.52 -4.33
CA ASP A 50 10.77 -4.73 -5.16
C ASP A 50 9.80 -5.86 -4.82
N GLN A 51 8.76 -5.59 -4.08
CA GLN A 51 7.87 -6.67 -3.61
C GLN A 51 6.85 -7.12 -4.65
N ILE A 52 6.53 -6.29 -5.62
CA ILE A 52 5.63 -6.69 -6.71
C ILE A 52 6.45 -7.27 -7.84
N LEU A 53 7.55 -6.64 -8.17
CA LEU A 53 8.46 -7.08 -9.23
C LEU A 53 9.88 -6.78 -8.80
N ASP A 54 10.73 -7.81 -8.85
CA ASP A 54 12.15 -7.71 -8.56
C ASP A 54 12.92 -8.00 -9.83
N GLY A 55 13.66 -7.04 -10.27
CA GLY A 55 14.39 -6.90 -11.52
C GLY A 55 14.45 -8.11 -12.44
N GLY A 56 13.93 -7.96 -13.64
CA GLY A 56 14.02 -9.00 -14.67
C GLY A 56 12.98 -10.09 -14.58
N THR A 57 12.14 -10.11 -13.56
CA THR A 57 11.02 -11.06 -13.50
C THR A 57 9.79 -10.44 -14.16
N THR A 58 8.69 -11.17 -14.17
CA THR A 58 7.44 -10.67 -14.73
C THR A 58 6.35 -10.78 -13.68
N VAL A 59 5.44 -9.84 -13.70
CA VAL A 59 4.20 -9.92 -12.93
C VAL A 59 3.06 -10.06 -13.93
N VAL A 60 2.12 -10.94 -13.62
CA VAL A 60 1.03 -11.25 -14.55
C VAL A 60 -0.29 -10.76 -13.99
N VAL A 61 -1.28 -10.64 -14.88
CA VAL A 61 -2.64 -10.31 -14.48
C VAL A 61 -3.13 -11.34 -13.47
N GLY A 62 -3.76 -10.88 -12.41
CA GLY A 62 -4.26 -11.75 -11.35
C GLY A 62 -3.30 -11.92 -10.20
N ASN A 63 -2.05 -11.46 -10.33
CA ASN A 63 -1.11 -11.52 -9.21
C ASN A 63 -1.63 -10.70 -8.04
N VAL A 64 -1.52 -11.26 -6.85
CA VAL A 64 -1.92 -10.57 -5.62
C VAL A 64 -0.71 -10.44 -4.72
N THR A 65 -0.39 -9.20 -4.34
CA THR A 65 0.66 -8.90 -3.38
C THR A 65 0.01 -8.57 -2.05
N LEU A 66 0.57 -9.11 -0.98
CA LEU A 66 0.05 -8.93 0.38
C LEU A 66 1.03 -8.09 1.20
N PRO A 67 0.89 -6.77 1.20
CA PRO A 67 1.75 -5.91 2.00
C PRO A 67 1.55 -6.17 3.49
N SER A 68 2.62 -6.00 4.25
CA SER A 68 2.54 -6.05 5.70
C SER A 68 2.18 -4.67 6.23
N LEU A 69 1.18 -4.60 7.08
CA LEU A 69 0.81 -3.35 7.74
C LEU A 69 1.90 -2.97 8.74
N VAL A 70 2.17 -1.69 8.81
CA VAL A 70 3.07 -1.18 9.83
C VAL A 70 2.43 -1.39 11.18
N THR A 71 3.16 -2.10 12.05
CA THR A 71 2.77 -2.21 13.44
C THR A 71 3.58 -1.21 14.23
N THR A 72 2.92 -0.37 14.96
CA THR A 72 3.60 0.57 15.81
C THR A 72 4.15 -0.14 17.01
N THR A 73 5.45 -0.16 17.12
CA THR A 73 6.03 -0.53 18.38
C THR A 73 5.76 0.62 19.31
N GLU A 74 5.04 0.35 20.36
CA GLU A 74 4.84 1.38 21.31
C GLU A 74 6.15 1.81 21.88
N SER A 75 6.27 3.08 22.01
CA SER A 75 7.37 3.63 22.74
C SER A 75 7.09 3.45 24.22
N THR A 76 8.05 3.79 25.00
CA THR A 76 7.91 3.76 26.43
C THR A 76 6.94 4.81 26.94
N THR A 77 6.43 5.62 26.11
CA THR A 77 5.57 6.65 26.58
C THR A 77 4.13 6.25 26.43
N THR A 78 3.34 6.88 26.25
CA THR A 78 1.95 6.90 26.38
C THR A 78 1.27 5.93 25.51
N ALA A 79 0.24 6.06 24.99
CA ALA A 79 -0.55 5.09 24.32
C ALA A 79 0.11 4.64 23.04
N PRO A 80 0.14 3.36 22.78
CA PRO A 80 0.53 2.87 21.48
C PRO A 80 -0.44 3.43 20.45
N VAL A 81 0.10 3.90 19.36
CA VAL A 81 -0.70 4.42 18.28
C VAL A 81 -0.58 3.49 17.10
N SER A 82 -1.66 2.86 16.74
CA SER A 82 -1.69 2.05 15.54
C SER A 82 -1.93 2.97 14.35
N ALA A 83 -1.06 2.86 13.35
CA ALA A 83 -1.24 3.63 12.14
C ALA A 83 -2.52 3.24 11.38
N GLN A 84 -3.04 2.05 11.65
CA GLN A 84 -4.24 1.56 10.99
C GLN A 84 -5.53 2.12 11.56
N TYR A 85 -5.50 2.66 12.77
CA TYR A 85 -6.70 3.19 13.42
C TYR A 85 -6.92 4.65 13.06
N ALA A 86 -8.15 4.99 12.77
CA ALA A 86 -8.55 6.38 12.56
C ALA A 86 -9.71 6.74 13.48
N SER A 87 -9.49 7.70 14.37
CA SER A 87 -10.56 8.21 15.25
C SER A 87 -11.47 9.18 14.49
N ALA A 88 -10.97 9.76 13.42
CA ALA A 88 -11.73 10.66 12.55
C ALA A 88 -11.54 10.21 11.10
N GLU A 89 -12.46 10.56 10.25
CA GLU A 89 -12.33 10.28 8.83
C GLU A 89 -11.03 10.86 8.29
N ARG A 90 -10.34 10.10 7.45
CA ARG A 90 -9.10 10.55 6.83
C ARG A 90 -8.92 9.92 5.46
N THR A 91 -8.05 10.51 4.66
CA THR A 91 -7.69 9.98 3.35
C THR A 91 -6.45 9.10 3.47
N ILE A 92 -6.52 7.93 2.85
CA ILE A 92 -5.39 7.02 2.72
C ILE A 92 -4.90 7.10 1.28
N TYR A 93 -3.60 7.26 1.11
CA TYR A 93 -2.96 7.41 -0.20
C TYR A 93 -2.23 6.11 -0.55
N CYS A 94 -2.57 5.56 -1.70
CA CYS A 94 -1.99 4.30 -2.20
C CYS A 94 -1.09 4.61 -3.39
N ASN A 95 0.13 4.14 -3.34
CA ASN A 95 1.11 4.44 -4.37
C ASN A 95 1.83 3.19 -4.84
N ILE A 96 2.01 3.07 -6.14
CA ILE A 96 2.87 2.07 -6.75
C ILE A 96 4.15 2.79 -7.16
N THR A 97 5.28 2.23 -6.77
CA THR A 97 6.59 2.81 -7.08
C THR A 97 7.31 1.95 -8.10
N ASN A 98 8.11 2.56 -8.95
CA ASN A 98 9.00 1.81 -9.80
C ASN A 98 10.35 2.53 -9.88
N THR A 99 11.40 1.75 -10.10
CA THR A 99 12.76 2.28 -10.08
C THR A 99 13.36 2.48 -11.46
N VAL A 100 12.65 2.08 -12.51
CA VAL A 100 13.13 2.29 -13.89
C VAL A 100 11.96 2.61 -14.80
N ASP A 101 12.31 2.98 -16.01
CA ASP A 101 11.34 3.33 -17.04
C ASP A 101 10.47 2.13 -17.40
N ALA A 102 9.20 2.24 -17.09
CA ALA A 102 8.22 1.29 -17.56
C ALA A 102 7.79 1.69 -18.97
N THR A 103 7.84 0.74 -19.91
CA THR A 103 7.26 0.99 -21.22
C THR A 103 5.75 0.99 -21.17
N THR A 104 5.20 0.21 -20.24
CA THR A 104 3.78 0.21 -19.92
C THR A 104 3.66 0.07 -18.41
N ALA A 105 2.99 1.00 -17.77
CA ALA A 105 2.93 1.03 -16.32
C ALA A 105 2.06 -0.06 -15.71
N GLY A 106 1.16 -0.67 -16.49
CA GLY A 106 0.20 -1.60 -15.96
C GLY A 106 -0.88 -0.90 -15.13
N SER A 107 -1.69 -1.69 -14.46
CA SER A 107 -2.65 -1.15 -13.50
C SER A 107 -2.79 -2.08 -12.33
N PHE A 108 -2.94 -1.49 -11.14
CA PHE A 108 -3.02 -2.21 -9.88
C PHE A 108 -4.20 -1.67 -9.09
N THR A 109 -4.89 -2.59 -8.41
CA THR A 109 -6.02 -2.23 -7.56
C THR A 109 -5.64 -2.53 -6.12
N PHE A 110 -5.77 -1.54 -5.26
CA PHE A 110 -5.61 -1.73 -3.83
C PHE A 110 -6.95 -2.12 -3.23
N ILE A 111 -6.96 -3.22 -2.51
CA ILE A 111 -8.14 -3.71 -1.80
C ILE A 111 -7.87 -3.53 -0.33
N ILE A 112 -8.64 -2.67 0.31
CA ILE A 112 -8.44 -2.31 1.71
C ILE A 112 -9.61 -2.85 2.52
N GLU A 113 -9.28 -3.68 3.51
CA GLU A 113 -10.28 -4.24 4.42
C GLU A 113 -10.18 -3.54 5.75
N TYR A 114 -11.31 -3.18 6.33
CA TYR A 114 -11.33 -2.51 7.62
C TYR A 114 -12.54 -2.95 8.44
N VAL A 115 -12.47 -2.72 9.74
CA VAL A 115 -13.58 -3.01 10.64
C VAL A 115 -13.99 -1.74 11.37
N GLN A 116 -15.27 -1.63 11.63
CA GLN A 116 -15.83 -0.53 12.39
C GLN A 116 -15.67 -0.82 13.87
N ILE A 117 -15.11 0.14 14.59
CA ILE A 117 -15.06 0.11 16.05
C ILE A 117 -16.27 0.88 16.55
N ALA A 118 -17.02 0.26 17.36
CA ALA A 118 -18.28 0.83 17.84
C ALA A 118 -18.10 2.13 18.60
#